data_2cd0248fcb0c1085b6a81a96724b5f31
#
_entry.id   2cd0248fcb0c1085b6a81a96724b5f31
#
_cell.length_a   1.000
_cell.length_b   1.000
_cell.length_c   1.000
_cell.angle_alpha   90.00
_cell.angle_beta   90.00
_cell.angle_gamma   90.00
#
_symmetry.space_group_name_H-M   'P 1'
#
loop_
_entity.id
_entity.type
_entity.pdbx_description
1 polymer ?
#
loop_
_entity_poly.entity_id
_entity_poly.type
_entity_poly.pdbx_seq_one_letter_code
_entity_poly.pdbx_strand_id
1 'polypeptide(L)'
;MGAHRFMGWLLVVAFAGLLFAHPGLYSRTGLYALLVGAIGLSWLLLLVRRRQWVEFALPRELAWPVAVVLLSAGLSLLVNVDADWRALWLLGSQLLFLWVGWWLARCSSTVRLLGGAIVIGGAVAGLYAWCQFLRLDPLPTSTPFGELRIVSFFANPNHLGNFLACAMPLALAGWLEAVADRPYAGRSARFQPIVLYILIGLIYGGGLLSASRGAWVAGLVGCLIVGGGHLWEVGRGRTKLHLLPLLGLFSLLVGITALLSQRPVVRDPQKAVSMSERILSSRHIVQPYSTLDSSLTAAPGDSILVHDNAINHRYFIWQVTLDMIRSHPFAGLGYGSYQKRFARFRDAKQEEEHFKTLNWVAQSEATPYAHNEYLHIWAESGILGLLGFLALVATILRQIVLGIGKRPRQALYLWGALGVVAVMLIHSLVSYPLHLPLNGSIFWVLSGIIFGWDSGNDKLSL
;
A
#
# COMPACT_ATOMS: atom_id res chain seq x y z
N MET A 1 11.82 -9.91 26.43
CA MET A 1 12.19 -10.48 25.13
C MET A 1 11.18 -11.47 24.56
N GLY A 2 10.74 -12.49 25.31
CA GLY A 2 9.82 -13.53 24.78
C GLY A 2 8.53 -13.02 24.18
N ALA A 3 7.81 -12.10 24.86
CA ALA A 3 6.53 -11.60 24.40
C ALA A 3 6.60 -10.78 23.09
N HIS A 4 7.63 -9.93 22.93
CA HIS A 4 7.85 -9.17 21.68
C HIS A 4 8.14 -10.10 20.50
N ARG A 5 8.99 -11.12 20.72
CA ARG A 5 9.29 -12.12 19.67
C ARG A 5 8.06 -12.93 19.30
N PHE A 6 7.29 -13.39 20.28
CA PHE A 6 6.05 -14.12 20.03
C PHE A 6 5.06 -13.30 19.21
N MET A 7 4.79 -12.06 19.61
CA MET A 7 3.88 -11.17 18.87
C MET A 7 4.41 -10.83 17.48
N GLY A 8 5.73 -10.64 17.33
CA GLY A 8 6.36 -10.42 16.03
C GLY A 8 6.17 -11.62 15.09
N TRP A 9 6.37 -12.85 15.58
CA TRP A 9 6.10 -14.06 14.79
C TRP A 9 4.62 -14.23 14.46
N LEU A 10 3.72 -13.89 15.40
CA LEU A 10 2.28 -13.92 15.14
C LEU A 10 1.89 -12.97 13.99
N LEU A 11 2.47 -11.77 13.95
CA LEU A 11 2.27 -10.84 12.82
C LEU A 11 2.85 -11.37 11.51
N VAL A 12 4.04 -11.99 11.53
CA VAL A 12 4.61 -12.61 10.33
C VAL A 12 3.71 -13.71 9.80
N VAL A 13 3.20 -14.57 10.67
CA VAL A 13 2.25 -15.64 10.29
C VAL A 13 0.95 -15.03 9.76
N ALA A 14 0.44 -13.95 10.39
CA ALA A 14 -0.76 -13.26 9.93
C ALA A 14 -0.55 -12.65 8.53
N PHE A 15 0.57 -11.96 8.30
CA PHE A 15 0.90 -11.38 6.99
C PHE A 15 1.08 -12.47 5.92
N ALA A 16 1.77 -13.57 6.25
CA ALA A 16 1.89 -14.72 5.35
C ALA A 16 0.51 -15.32 5.04
N GLY A 17 -0.34 -15.52 6.06
CA GLY A 17 -1.70 -16.02 5.88
C GLY A 17 -2.53 -15.12 4.96
N LEU A 18 -2.46 -13.79 5.14
CA LEU A 18 -3.15 -12.83 4.28
C LEU A 18 -2.58 -12.81 2.85
N LEU A 19 -1.27 -12.99 2.70
CA LEU A 19 -0.62 -13.04 1.39
C LEU A 19 -1.05 -14.28 0.62
N PHE A 20 -0.98 -15.46 1.25
CA PHE A 20 -1.28 -16.75 0.60
C PHE A 20 -2.76 -17.12 0.58
N ALA A 21 -3.64 -16.33 1.21
CA ALA A 21 -5.09 -16.54 1.14
C ALA A 21 -5.58 -16.37 -0.30
N HIS A 22 -5.69 -17.49 -1.02
CA HIS A 22 -6.18 -17.49 -2.38
C HIS A 22 -7.65 -17.03 -2.40
N PRO A 23 -8.06 -16.14 -3.32
CA PRO A 23 -9.44 -15.61 -3.38
C PRO A 23 -10.53 -16.67 -3.52
N GLY A 24 -10.20 -17.86 -4.03
CA GLY A 24 -11.15 -18.97 -4.22
C GLY A 24 -11.25 -19.95 -3.04
N LEU A 25 -10.32 -19.92 -2.07
CA LEU A 25 -10.28 -20.91 -0.98
C LEU A 25 -10.95 -20.42 0.30
N TYR A 26 -10.87 -19.11 0.59
CA TYR A 26 -11.47 -18.52 1.80
C TYR A 26 -11.90 -17.08 1.54
N SER A 27 -12.98 -16.65 2.19
CA SER A 27 -13.28 -15.22 2.26
C SER A 27 -12.11 -14.52 3.00
N ARG A 28 -11.34 -13.69 2.27
CA ARG A 28 -10.22 -12.93 2.86
C ARG A 28 -10.67 -12.14 4.09
N THR A 29 -11.91 -11.69 4.12
CA THR A 29 -12.51 -10.98 5.23
C THR A 29 -12.62 -11.88 6.48
N GLY A 30 -13.02 -13.13 6.33
CA GLY A 30 -13.10 -14.09 7.44
C GLY A 30 -11.71 -14.42 8.00
N LEU A 31 -10.74 -14.71 7.14
CA LEU A 31 -9.36 -14.95 7.58
C LEU A 31 -8.77 -13.72 8.27
N TYR A 32 -8.99 -12.54 7.71
CA TYR A 32 -8.54 -11.29 8.32
C TYR A 32 -9.16 -11.10 9.71
N ALA A 33 -10.45 -11.34 9.87
CA ALA A 33 -11.13 -11.26 11.16
C ALA A 33 -10.55 -12.23 12.19
N LEU A 34 -10.28 -13.48 11.80
CA LEU A 34 -9.64 -14.48 12.66
C LEU A 34 -8.22 -14.04 13.10
N LEU A 35 -7.41 -13.56 12.18
CA LEU A 35 -6.04 -13.12 12.46
C LEU A 35 -6.03 -11.88 13.37
N VAL A 36 -6.88 -10.90 13.11
CA VAL A 36 -7.04 -9.72 13.97
C VAL A 36 -7.55 -10.12 15.35
N GLY A 37 -8.51 -11.05 15.41
CA GLY A 37 -9.00 -11.60 16.69
C GLY A 37 -7.90 -12.30 17.48
N ALA A 38 -7.08 -13.12 16.83
CA ALA A 38 -5.94 -13.81 17.47
C ALA A 38 -4.88 -12.81 17.99
N ILE A 39 -4.55 -11.78 17.20
CA ILE A 39 -3.64 -10.71 17.61
C ILE A 39 -4.22 -9.92 18.77
N GLY A 40 -5.49 -9.52 18.68
CA GLY A 40 -6.18 -8.77 19.73
C GLY A 40 -6.28 -9.55 21.04
N LEU A 41 -6.65 -10.84 20.99
CA LEU A 41 -6.69 -11.70 22.16
C LEU A 41 -5.30 -11.88 22.78
N SER A 42 -4.28 -12.16 21.97
CA SER A 42 -2.89 -12.27 22.44
C SER A 42 -2.42 -10.99 23.10
N TRP A 43 -2.78 -9.85 22.53
CA TRP A 43 -2.50 -8.52 23.07
C TRP A 43 -3.20 -8.30 24.42
N LEU A 44 -4.48 -8.61 24.51
CA LEU A 44 -5.26 -8.50 25.74
C LEU A 44 -4.69 -9.39 26.86
N LEU A 45 -4.32 -10.62 26.55
CA LEU A 45 -3.68 -11.54 27.50
C LEU A 45 -2.34 -11.00 28.02
N LEU A 46 -1.54 -10.36 27.15
CA LEU A 46 -0.30 -9.71 27.56
C LEU A 46 -0.55 -8.51 28.47
N LEU A 47 -1.56 -7.68 28.18
CA LEU A 47 -1.99 -6.57 29.01
C LEU A 47 -2.38 -7.03 30.42
N VAL A 48 -3.25 -8.05 30.51
CA VAL A 48 -3.72 -8.59 31.80
C VAL A 48 -2.58 -9.21 32.59
N ARG A 49 -1.72 -10.00 31.94
CA ARG A 49 -0.61 -10.69 32.60
C ARG A 49 0.45 -9.75 33.17
N ARG A 50 0.73 -8.64 32.48
CA ARG A 50 1.80 -7.72 32.88
C ARG A 50 1.38 -6.67 33.92
N ARG A 51 0.09 -6.41 34.08
CA ARG A 51 -0.48 -5.38 35.00
C ARG A 51 0.15 -3.97 34.93
N GLN A 52 0.94 -3.69 33.86
CA GLN A 52 1.67 -2.44 33.68
C GLN A 52 1.02 -1.61 32.57
N TRP A 53 -0.21 -1.15 32.82
CA TRP A 53 -1.02 -0.39 31.84
C TRP A 53 -0.32 0.84 31.28
N VAL A 54 0.56 1.48 32.08
CA VAL A 54 1.30 2.68 31.66
C VAL A 54 2.27 2.41 30.51
N GLU A 55 2.84 1.20 30.45
CA GLU A 55 3.74 0.81 29.34
C GLU A 55 3.02 0.65 28.00
N PHE A 56 1.70 0.64 28.00
CA PHE A 56 0.86 0.44 26.82
C PHE A 56 0.14 1.72 26.38
N ALA A 57 0.29 2.83 27.11
CA ALA A 57 -0.30 4.11 26.70
C ALA A 57 0.38 4.64 25.44
N LEU A 58 -0.42 5.03 24.45
CA LEU A 58 0.10 5.69 23.26
C LEU A 58 0.75 7.02 23.61
N PRO A 59 1.84 7.42 22.93
CA PRO A 59 2.42 8.75 23.09
C PRO A 59 1.37 9.84 22.80
N ARG A 60 1.44 10.96 23.52
CA ARG A 60 0.47 12.06 23.37
C ARG A 60 0.39 12.56 21.92
N GLU A 61 1.54 12.62 21.25
CA GLU A 61 1.66 13.06 19.86
C GLU A 61 0.87 12.17 18.89
N LEU A 62 0.71 10.90 19.21
CA LEU A 62 -0.08 9.93 18.43
C LEU A 62 -1.52 9.84 18.92
N ALA A 63 -1.73 9.98 20.22
CA ALA A 63 -3.04 9.78 20.85
C ALA A 63 -4.09 10.81 20.38
N TRP A 64 -3.71 12.08 20.21
CA TRP A 64 -4.67 13.12 19.83
C TRP A 64 -5.17 13.00 18.38
N PRO A 65 -4.33 12.71 17.33
CA PRO A 65 -4.87 12.51 16.00
C PRO A 65 -5.75 11.27 15.91
N VAL A 66 -5.36 10.20 16.61
CA VAL A 66 -6.18 8.97 16.72
C VAL A 66 -7.52 9.29 17.37
N ALA A 67 -7.54 10.10 18.43
CA ALA A 67 -8.79 10.52 19.08
C ALA A 67 -9.68 11.33 18.13
N VAL A 68 -9.12 12.23 17.32
CA VAL A 68 -9.87 13.00 16.33
C VAL A 68 -10.49 12.07 15.27
N VAL A 69 -9.75 11.10 14.76
CA VAL A 69 -10.28 10.09 13.81
C VAL A 69 -11.41 9.29 14.44
N LEU A 70 -11.25 8.82 15.66
CA LEU A 70 -12.29 8.07 16.38
C LEU A 70 -13.54 8.91 16.66
N LEU A 71 -13.34 10.16 17.09
CA LEU A 71 -14.46 11.09 17.35
C LEU A 71 -15.23 11.42 16.06
N SER A 72 -14.52 11.64 14.95
CA SER A 72 -15.18 11.90 13.66
C SER A 72 -15.96 10.69 13.16
N ALA A 73 -15.38 9.47 13.26
CA ALA A 73 -16.08 8.25 12.91
C ALA A 73 -17.31 8.03 13.82
N GLY A 74 -17.15 8.24 15.13
CA GLY A 74 -18.25 8.16 16.10
C GLY A 74 -19.35 9.18 15.82
N LEU A 75 -19.00 10.43 15.56
CA LEU A 75 -19.97 11.47 15.17
C LEU A 75 -20.69 11.08 13.87
N SER A 76 -19.96 10.62 12.88
CA SER A 76 -20.52 10.18 11.63
C SER A 76 -21.52 9.02 11.81
N LEU A 77 -21.25 8.08 12.69
CA LEU A 77 -22.14 6.97 13.03
C LEU A 77 -23.41 7.46 13.76
N LEU A 78 -23.29 8.42 14.66
CA LEU A 78 -24.42 8.95 15.45
C LEU A 78 -25.38 9.80 14.60
N VAL A 79 -24.85 10.53 13.62
CA VAL A 79 -25.64 11.46 12.80
C VAL A 79 -26.30 10.75 11.61
N ASN A 80 -25.76 9.60 11.16
CA ASN A 80 -26.21 8.94 9.94
C ASN A 80 -26.81 7.54 10.22
N VAL A 81 -28.08 7.37 9.86
CA VAL A 81 -28.82 6.10 10.03
C VAL A 81 -28.26 4.95 9.16
N ASP A 82 -27.67 5.27 8.01
CA ASP A 82 -27.13 4.28 7.07
C ASP A 82 -25.65 3.89 7.33
N ALA A 83 -25.05 4.41 8.41
CA ALA A 83 -23.69 4.06 8.77
C ALA A 83 -23.55 2.56 9.05
N ASP A 84 -22.44 1.96 8.61
CA ASP A 84 -22.17 0.54 8.83
C ASP A 84 -21.19 0.36 9.99
N TRP A 85 -21.71 -0.12 11.12
CA TRP A 85 -20.88 -0.42 12.29
C TRP A 85 -19.76 -1.44 11.99
N ARG A 86 -19.90 -2.26 10.93
CA ARG A 86 -18.87 -3.22 10.51
C ARG A 86 -17.59 -2.51 10.04
N ALA A 87 -17.71 -1.30 9.55
CA ALA A 87 -16.55 -0.48 9.19
C ALA A 87 -15.70 -0.10 10.40
N LEU A 88 -16.28 -0.01 11.60
CA LEU A 88 -15.53 0.18 12.85
C LEU A 88 -14.57 -0.99 13.13
N TRP A 89 -14.91 -2.19 12.68
CA TRP A 89 -14.01 -3.33 12.80
C TRP A 89 -12.71 -3.09 12.04
N LEU A 90 -12.79 -2.55 10.81
CA LEU A 90 -11.60 -2.21 10.03
C LEU A 90 -10.79 -1.12 10.74
N LEU A 91 -11.43 -0.03 11.17
CA LEU A 91 -10.77 1.05 11.92
C LEU A 91 -10.13 0.52 13.21
N GLY A 92 -10.86 -0.28 14.00
CA GLY A 92 -10.34 -0.90 15.22
C GLY A 92 -9.13 -1.80 14.96
N SER A 93 -9.16 -2.59 13.88
CA SER A 93 -8.04 -3.43 13.49
C SER A 93 -6.82 -2.61 13.07
N GLN A 94 -7.00 -1.51 12.35
CA GLN A 94 -5.94 -0.59 11.96
C GLN A 94 -5.29 0.05 13.18
N LEU A 95 -6.08 0.51 14.14
CA LEU A 95 -5.57 1.07 15.40
C LEU A 95 -4.89 0.01 16.27
N LEU A 96 -5.38 -1.23 16.27
CA LEU A 96 -4.69 -2.34 16.93
C LEU A 96 -3.32 -2.58 16.31
N PHE A 97 -3.19 -2.62 14.98
CA PHE A 97 -1.92 -2.78 14.29
C PHE A 97 -0.96 -1.63 14.57
N LEU A 98 -1.44 -0.39 14.58
CA LEU A 98 -0.67 0.78 14.98
C LEU A 98 -0.13 0.63 16.41
N TRP A 99 -0.98 0.23 17.33
CA TRP A 99 -0.63 0.06 18.75
C TRP A 99 0.35 -1.09 18.97
N VAL A 100 0.11 -2.23 18.34
CA VAL A 100 1.02 -3.39 18.38
C VAL A 100 2.38 -3.02 17.78
N GLY A 101 2.41 -2.32 16.64
CA GLY A 101 3.63 -1.82 16.01
C GLY A 101 4.43 -0.91 16.94
N TRP A 102 3.77 0.04 17.59
CA TRP A 102 4.39 0.94 18.56
C TRP A 102 5.05 0.19 19.73
N TRP A 103 4.37 -0.82 20.25
CA TRP A 103 4.93 -1.63 21.33
C TRP A 103 6.11 -2.50 20.87
N LEU A 104 6.02 -3.09 19.67
CA LEU A 104 7.06 -3.96 19.10
C LEU A 104 8.35 -3.20 18.76
N ALA A 105 8.26 -1.91 18.50
CA ALA A 105 9.41 -1.06 18.19
C ALA A 105 10.50 -1.04 19.27
N ARG A 106 10.14 -1.39 20.51
CA ARG A 106 11.08 -1.53 21.63
C ARG A 106 12.04 -2.71 21.48
N CYS A 107 11.84 -3.57 20.48
CA CYS A 107 12.66 -4.74 20.21
C CYS A 107 13.20 -4.70 18.77
N SER A 108 14.43 -4.27 18.59
CA SER A 108 15.07 -4.10 17.27
C SER A 108 15.11 -5.39 16.43
N SER A 109 15.24 -6.55 17.08
CA SER A 109 15.19 -7.84 16.37
C SER A 109 13.81 -8.13 15.78
N THR A 110 12.73 -7.71 16.44
CA THR A 110 11.35 -7.85 15.94
C THR A 110 11.09 -6.89 14.78
N VAL A 111 11.60 -5.65 14.85
CA VAL A 111 11.50 -4.68 13.74
C VAL A 111 12.20 -5.21 12.49
N ARG A 112 13.41 -5.76 12.63
CA ARG A 112 14.13 -6.40 11.51
C ARG A 112 13.39 -7.62 10.95
N LEU A 113 12.80 -8.44 11.83
CA LEU A 113 12.00 -9.60 11.43
C LEU A 113 10.82 -9.17 10.56
N LEU A 114 10.06 -8.15 10.99
CA LEU A 114 8.89 -7.66 10.24
C LEU A 114 9.28 -7.02 8.92
N GLY A 115 10.33 -6.19 8.89
CA GLY A 115 10.85 -5.63 7.65
C GLY A 115 11.30 -6.71 6.68
N GLY A 116 12.03 -7.71 7.17
CA GLY A 116 12.45 -8.88 6.38
C GLY A 116 11.26 -9.69 5.85
N ALA A 117 10.23 -9.89 6.67
CA ALA A 117 9.02 -10.61 6.25
C ALA A 117 8.27 -9.89 5.11
N ILE A 118 8.19 -8.55 5.14
CA ILE A 118 7.58 -7.76 4.06
C ILE A 118 8.41 -7.91 2.78
N VAL A 119 9.74 -7.82 2.85
CA VAL A 119 10.63 -7.96 1.69
C VAL A 119 10.54 -9.38 1.10
N ILE A 120 10.61 -10.42 1.94
CA ILE A 120 10.49 -11.82 1.49
C ILE A 120 9.10 -12.07 0.89
N GLY A 121 8.03 -11.60 1.55
CA GLY A 121 6.66 -11.69 1.04
C GLY A 121 6.51 -10.99 -0.32
N GLY A 122 7.12 -9.82 -0.48
CA GLY A 122 7.19 -9.10 -1.75
C GLY A 122 7.91 -9.91 -2.83
N ALA A 123 9.07 -10.49 -2.51
CA ALA A 123 9.81 -11.32 -3.45
C ALA A 123 9.04 -12.59 -3.85
N VAL A 124 8.36 -13.25 -2.92
CA VAL A 124 7.51 -14.41 -3.20
C VAL A 124 6.32 -14.04 -4.08
N ALA A 125 5.65 -12.91 -3.79
CA ALA A 125 4.58 -12.41 -4.64
C ALA A 125 5.10 -12.00 -6.04
N GLY A 126 6.28 -11.40 -6.11
CA GLY A 126 6.96 -11.08 -7.37
C GLY A 126 7.32 -12.33 -8.15
N LEU A 127 7.89 -13.35 -7.52
CA LEU A 127 8.21 -14.63 -8.15
C LEU A 127 6.96 -15.29 -8.73
N TYR A 128 5.85 -15.31 -7.97
CA TYR A 128 4.60 -15.89 -8.49
C TYR A 128 4.02 -15.04 -9.65
N ALA A 129 4.19 -13.73 -9.64
CA ALA A 129 3.86 -12.89 -10.80
C ALA A 129 4.68 -13.29 -12.05
N TRP A 130 5.97 -13.60 -11.89
CA TRP A 130 6.81 -14.15 -12.95
C TRP A 130 6.33 -15.52 -13.42
N CYS A 131 5.95 -16.43 -12.52
CA CYS A 131 5.36 -17.71 -12.88
C CYS A 131 4.10 -17.53 -13.74
N GLN A 132 3.20 -16.62 -13.33
CA GLN A 132 1.99 -16.30 -14.10
C GLN A 132 2.32 -15.70 -15.47
N PHE A 133 3.33 -14.86 -15.57
CA PHE A 133 3.81 -14.30 -16.84
C PHE A 133 4.34 -15.37 -17.78
N LEU A 134 5.10 -16.32 -17.24
CA LEU A 134 5.65 -17.47 -17.99
C LEU A 134 4.61 -18.57 -18.27
N ARG A 135 3.35 -18.38 -17.87
CA ARG A 135 2.27 -19.36 -17.96
C ARG A 135 2.51 -20.64 -17.15
N LEU A 136 3.36 -20.56 -16.15
CA LEU A 136 3.61 -21.61 -15.16
C LEU A 136 2.73 -21.34 -13.92
N ASP A 137 1.41 -21.27 -14.11
CA ASP A 137 0.46 -20.92 -13.05
C ASP A 137 -0.09 -22.17 -12.37
N PRO A 138 0.46 -22.56 -11.20
CA PRO A 138 0.01 -23.77 -10.51
C PRO A 138 -1.30 -23.56 -9.75
N LEU A 139 -1.72 -22.31 -9.55
CA LEU A 139 -2.93 -21.96 -8.80
C LEU A 139 -3.88 -21.19 -9.73
N PRO A 140 -4.90 -21.86 -10.32
CA PRO A 140 -5.83 -21.20 -11.21
C PRO A 140 -6.53 -20.05 -10.47
N THR A 141 -6.44 -18.85 -11.05
CA THR A 141 -7.06 -17.65 -10.48
C THR A 141 -8.55 -17.63 -10.86
N SER A 142 -9.41 -17.72 -9.87
CA SER A 142 -10.87 -17.63 -10.02
C SER A 142 -11.39 -16.18 -10.04
N THR A 143 -10.51 -15.17 -10.14
CA THR A 143 -10.93 -13.78 -10.15
C THR A 143 -11.05 -13.24 -11.56
N PRO A 144 -12.05 -12.39 -11.87
CA PRO A 144 -12.23 -11.82 -13.21
C PRO A 144 -10.97 -11.10 -13.72
N PHE A 145 -10.19 -10.49 -12.81
CA PHE A 145 -8.92 -9.86 -13.18
C PHE A 145 -7.79 -10.86 -13.43
N GLY A 146 -7.78 -12.02 -12.75
CA GLY A 146 -6.72 -13.01 -12.88
C GLY A 146 -6.71 -13.72 -14.22
N GLU A 147 -7.85 -13.80 -14.89
CA GLU A 147 -7.94 -14.34 -16.24
C GLU A 147 -7.32 -13.39 -17.27
N LEU A 148 -7.42 -12.09 -17.04
CA LEU A 148 -7.00 -11.05 -17.98
C LEU A 148 -5.62 -10.47 -17.64
N ARG A 149 -5.21 -10.45 -16.37
CA ARG A 149 -4.02 -9.75 -15.87
C ARG A 149 -3.27 -10.56 -14.84
N ILE A 150 -1.99 -10.20 -14.63
CA ILE A 150 -1.15 -10.79 -13.58
C ILE A 150 -1.53 -10.18 -12.23
N VAL A 151 -1.96 -11.02 -11.31
CA VAL A 151 -2.44 -10.63 -9.98
C VAL A 151 -1.67 -11.31 -8.84
N SER A 152 -0.83 -12.30 -9.14
CA SER A 152 -0.14 -13.12 -8.13
C SER A 152 -1.16 -13.70 -7.12
N PHE A 153 -0.92 -13.53 -5.83
CA PHE A 153 -1.84 -13.96 -4.76
C PHE A 153 -2.99 -12.98 -4.49
N PHE A 154 -3.09 -11.89 -5.23
CA PHE A 154 -4.08 -10.84 -5.01
C PHE A 154 -5.29 -11.00 -5.93
N ALA A 155 -6.42 -10.42 -5.53
CA ALA A 155 -7.61 -10.40 -6.36
C ALA A 155 -7.54 -9.33 -7.47
N ASN A 156 -6.64 -8.35 -7.33
CA ASN A 156 -6.55 -7.19 -8.21
C ASN A 156 -5.09 -6.80 -8.44
N PRO A 157 -4.68 -6.51 -9.67
CA PRO A 157 -3.30 -6.13 -9.99
C PRO A 157 -2.84 -4.83 -9.28
N ASN A 158 -3.76 -3.91 -8.96
CA ASN A 158 -3.39 -2.70 -8.20
C ASN A 158 -3.01 -3.03 -6.75
N HIS A 159 -3.63 -4.07 -6.15
CA HIS A 159 -3.29 -4.53 -4.81
C HIS A 159 -1.91 -5.17 -4.77
N LEU A 160 -1.60 -6.02 -5.77
CA LEU A 160 -0.26 -6.58 -5.99
C LEU A 160 0.75 -5.45 -6.16
N GLY A 161 0.49 -4.53 -7.10
CA GLY A 161 1.40 -3.41 -7.40
C GLY A 161 1.70 -2.57 -6.17
N ASN A 162 0.69 -2.22 -5.36
CA ASN A 162 0.87 -1.47 -4.12
C ASN A 162 1.75 -2.22 -3.10
N PHE A 163 1.48 -3.51 -2.89
CA PHE A 163 2.27 -4.33 -1.97
C PHE A 163 3.74 -4.39 -2.38
N LEU A 164 4.02 -4.63 -3.67
CA LEU A 164 5.39 -4.68 -4.20
C LEU A 164 6.07 -3.30 -4.16
N ALA A 165 5.32 -2.23 -4.43
CA ALA A 165 5.81 -0.86 -4.31
C ALA A 165 6.18 -0.52 -2.86
N CYS A 166 5.46 -1.03 -1.85
CA CYS A 166 5.83 -0.88 -0.44
C CYS A 166 7.05 -1.73 -0.04
N ALA A 167 7.18 -2.95 -0.57
CA ALA A 167 8.31 -3.81 -0.27
C ALA A 167 9.64 -3.28 -0.83
N MET A 168 9.58 -2.57 -1.97
CA MET A 168 10.75 -2.10 -2.71
C MET A 168 11.64 -1.10 -1.93
N PRO A 169 11.13 -0.01 -1.31
CA PRO A 169 11.93 0.89 -0.49
C PRO A 169 12.62 0.19 0.69
N LEU A 170 11.96 -0.78 1.33
CA LEU A 170 12.55 -1.55 2.43
C LEU A 170 13.67 -2.46 1.93
N ALA A 171 13.48 -3.13 0.80
CA ALA A 171 14.48 -3.98 0.18
C ALA A 171 15.71 -3.17 -0.25
N LEU A 172 15.48 -1.99 -0.84
CA LEU A 172 16.55 -1.08 -1.26
C LEU A 172 17.34 -0.53 -0.06
N ALA A 173 16.64 -0.10 1.00
CA ALA A 173 17.29 0.37 2.23
C ALA A 173 18.14 -0.72 2.88
N GLY A 174 17.60 -1.94 3.00
CA GLY A 174 18.33 -3.10 3.53
C GLY A 174 19.52 -3.49 2.65
N TRP A 175 19.41 -3.38 1.33
CA TRP A 175 20.51 -3.66 0.41
C TRP A 175 21.64 -2.63 0.52
N LEU A 176 21.31 -1.33 0.60
CA LEU A 176 22.28 -0.25 0.79
C LEU A 176 23.04 -0.42 2.11
N GLU A 177 22.35 -0.78 3.18
CA GLU A 177 22.97 -1.09 4.48
C GLU A 177 23.92 -2.29 4.38
N ALA A 178 23.46 -3.39 3.78
CA ALA A 178 24.25 -4.60 3.63
C ALA A 178 25.51 -4.40 2.73
N VAL A 179 25.44 -3.48 1.75
CA VAL A 179 26.61 -3.11 0.93
C VAL A 179 27.59 -2.26 1.75
N ALA A 180 27.11 -1.34 2.59
CA ALA A 180 27.95 -0.50 3.43
C ALA A 180 28.70 -1.29 4.50
N ASP A 181 28.10 -2.32 5.09
CA ASP A 181 28.66 -3.13 6.19
C ASP A 181 29.60 -4.26 5.72
N ARG A 182 29.77 -4.46 4.40
CA ARG A 182 30.60 -5.55 3.83
C ARG A 182 31.99 -5.74 4.45
N PRO A 183 32.77 -4.70 4.78
CA PRO A 183 34.11 -4.86 5.31
C PRO A 183 34.16 -5.55 6.69
N TYR A 184 33.08 -5.47 7.45
CA TYR A 184 33.00 -5.94 8.84
C TYR A 184 32.14 -7.19 9.02
N ALA A 185 31.57 -7.70 7.94
CA ALA A 185 30.59 -8.77 7.97
C ALA A 185 31.24 -10.16 8.14
N GLY A 186 30.69 -10.99 9.03
CA GLY A 186 31.00 -12.41 9.12
C GLY A 186 30.60 -13.18 7.85
N ARG A 187 31.01 -14.45 7.74
CA ARG A 187 30.83 -15.27 6.51
C ARG A 187 29.40 -15.26 5.96
N SER A 188 28.39 -15.42 6.80
CA SER A 188 26.97 -15.45 6.40
C SER A 188 26.47 -14.08 5.89
N ALA A 189 26.94 -12.99 6.50
CA ALA A 189 26.52 -11.64 6.12
C ALA A 189 27.12 -11.17 4.78
N ARG A 190 28.18 -11.81 4.27
CA ARG A 190 28.75 -11.52 2.94
C ARG A 190 27.79 -11.83 1.78
N PHE A 191 26.88 -12.77 1.98
CA PHE A 191 25.87 -13.15 0.97
C PHE A 191 24.61 -12.28 1.03
N GLN A 192 24.39 -11.54 2.11
CA GLN A 192 23.19 -10.75 2.30
C GLN A 192 22.94 -9.73 1.15
N PRO A 193 23.93 -8.96 0.65
CA PRO A 193 23.71 -8.06 -0.48
C PRO A 193 23.30 -8.79 -1.76
N ILE A 194 23.83 -10.00 -2.00
CA ILE A 194 23.48 -10.80 -3.18
C ILE A 194 22.05 -11.32 -3.08
N VAL A 195 21.66 -11.81 -1.90
CA VAL A 195 20.27 -12.24 -1.67
C VAL A 195 19.31 -11.08 -1.87
N LEU A 196 19.56 -9.92 -1.25
CA LEU A 196 18.72 -8.74 -1.40
C LEU A 196 18.66 -8.23 -2.85
N TYR A 197 19.76 -8.31 -3.59
CA TYR A 197 19.81 -7.99 -5.02
C TYR A 197 18.83 -8.85 -5.83
N ILE A 198 18.79 -10.16 -5.57
CA ILE A 198 17.85 -11.09 -6.21
C ILE A 198 16.40 -10.75 -5.82
N LEU A 199 16.15 -10.53 -4.50
CA LEU A 199 14.81 -10.18 -4.02
C LEU A 199 14.30 -8.87 -4.64
N ILE A 200 15.17 -7.85 -4.78
CA ILE A 200 14.86 -6.58 -5.46
C ILE A 200 14.45 -6.84 -6.91
N GLY A 201 15.20 -7.67 -7.65
CA GLY A 201 14.86 -8.04 -9.03
C GLY A 201 13.49 -8.69 -9.15
N LEU A 202 13.14 -9.62 -8.24
CA LEU A 202 11.85 -10.28 -8.20
C LEU A 202 10.70 -9.30 -7.88
N ILE A 203 10.89 -8.44 -6.87
CA ILE A 203 9.91 -7.43 -6.45
C ILE A 203 9.68 -6.43 -7.59
N TYR A 204 10.75 -5.92 -8.19
CA TYR A 204 10.68 -4.95 -9.28
C TYR A 204 9.98 -5.51 -10.50
N GLY A 205 10.42 -6.68 -10.98
CA GLY A 205 9.81 -7.32 -12.14
C GLY A 205 8.33 -7.66 -11.92
N GLY A 206 7.98 -8.21 -10.76
CA GLY A 206 6.58 -8.43 -10.37
C GLY A 206 5.76 -7.14 -10.32
N GLY A 207 6.37 -6.04 -9.84
CA GLY A 207 5.78 -4.70 -9.84
C GLY A 207 5.46 -4.19 -11.24
N LEU A 208 6.38 -4.36 -12.20
CA LEU A 208 6.13 -4.04 -13.60
C LEU A 208 5.02 -4.91 -14.19
N LEU A 209 5.05 -6.22 -13.93
CA LEU A 209 4.06 -7.19 -14.42
C LEU A 209 2.65 -6.93 -13.86
N SER A 210 2.50 -6.29 -12.71
CA SER A 210 1.19 -5.86 -12.20
C SER A 210 0.48 -4.88 -13.13
N ALA A 211 1.24 -4.19 -13.99
CA ALA A 211 0.76 -3.14 -14.89
C ALA A 211 -0.07 -2.04 -14.17
N SER A 212 0.22 -1.79 -12.90
CA SER A 212 -0.41 -0.74 -12.08
C SER A 212 0.39 0.55 -12.14
N ARG A 213 -0.01 1.50 -12.99
CA ARG A 213 0.69 2.79 -13.19
C ARG A 213 0.82 3.59 -11.89
N GLY A 214 -0.25 3.63 -11.08
CA GLY A 214 -0.22 4.31 -9.79
C GLY A 214 0.82 3.71 -8.83
N ALA A 215 0.97 2.37 -8.83
CA ALA A 215 1.97 1.69 -8.04
C ALA A 215 3.40 1.93 -8.58
N TRP A 216 3.58 2.00 -9.91
CA TRP A 216 4.89 2.31 -10.50
C TRP A 216 5.37 3.69 -10.10
N VAL A 217 4.51 4.72 -10.22
CA VAL A 217 4.84 6.10 -9.82
C VAL A 217 5.13 6.15 -8.32
N ALA A 218 4.27 5.57 -7.51
CA ALA A 218 4.45 5.56 -6.06
C ALA A 218 5.74 4.83 -5.64
N GLY A 219 6.00 3.65 -6.24
CA GLY A 219 7.22 2.87 -5.99
C GLY A 219 8.49 3.60 -6.41
N LEU A 220 8.46 4.27 -7.57
CA LEU A 220 9.58 5.12 -8.02
C LEU A 220 9.88 6.23 -7.01
N VAL A 221 8.86 6.96 -6.56
CA VAL A 221 9.05 8.03 -5.56
C VAL A 221 9.59 7.45 -4.25
N GLY A 222 9.06 6.30 -3.78
CA GLY A 222 9.58 5.61 -2.60
C GLY A 222 11.07 5.25 -2.73
N CYS A 223 11.49 4.74 -3.89
CA CYS A 223 12.89 4.43 -4.17
C CYS A 223 13.77 5.69 -4.26
N LEU A 224 13.26 6.77 -4.89
CA LEU A 224 13.98 8.05 -4.96
C LEU A 224 14.20 8.66 -3.57
N ILE A 225 13.24 8.51 -2.66
CA ILE A 225 13.41 8.95 -1.26
C ILE A 225 14.54 8.16 -0.59
N VAL A 226 14.60 6.85 -0.77
CA VAL A 226 15.68 6.02 -0.19
C VAL A 226 17.03 6.35 -0.82
N GLY A 227 17.09 6.49 -2.14
CA GLY A 227 18.30 6.86 -2.87
C GLY A 227 18.81 8.25 -2.48
N GLY A 228 17.93 9.25 -2.44
CA GLY A 228 18.23 10.59 -1.96
C GLY A 228 18.69 10.62 -0.50
N GLY A 229 18.02 9.84 0.35
CA GLY A 229 18.40 9.62 1.73
C GLY A 229 19.81 9.01 1.88
N HIS A 230 20.13 8.01 1.06
CA HIS A 230 21.48 7.44 1.05
C HIS A 230 22.54 8.47 0.64
N LEU A 231 22.30 9.25 -0.42
CA LEU A 231 23.19 10.34 -0.83
C LEU A 231 23.35 11.40 0.26
N TRP A 232 22.29 11.72 0.99
CA TRP A 232 22.33 12.61 2.13
C TRP A 232 23.22 12.07 3.26
N GLU A 233 23.13 10.78 3.57
CA GLU A 233 24.00 10.15 4.58
C GLU A 233 25.46 10.06 4.12
N VAL A 234 25.71 9.86 2.82
CA VAL A 234 27.05 9.93 2.22
C VAL A 234 27.64 11.33 2.35
N GLY A 235 26.87 12.37 2.02
CA GLY A 235 27.30 13.77 2.15
C GLY A 235 27.63 14.17 3.59
N ARG A 236 27.05 13.49 4.57
CA ARG A 236 27.35 13.65 6.01
C ARG A 236 28.51 12.80 6.51
N GLY A 237 29.14 12.02 5.65
CA GLY A 237 30.23 11.10 6.02
C GLY A 237 29.78 9.90 6.87
N ARG A 238 28.47 9.61 6.93
CA ARG A 238 27.91 8.53 7.77
C ARG A 238 27.89 7.18 7.07
N THR A 239 27.95 7.16 5.74
CA THR A 239 28.06 5.96 4.92
C THR A 239 28.90 6.24 3.69
N LYS A 240 29.27 5.22 2.92
CA LYS A 240 30.08 5.34 1.70
C LYS A 240 29.24 5.09 0.45
N LEU A 241 29.59 5.80 -0.61
CA LEU A 241 29.01 5.53 -1.94
C LEU A 241 29.76 4.38 -2.60
N HIS A 242 29.06 3.30 -2.89
CA HIS A 242 29.59 2.11 -3.56
C HIS A 242 29.09 2.07 -5.01
N LEU A 243 29.80 2.72 -5.93
CA LEU A 243 29.37 2.89 -7.33
C LEU A 243 29.18 1.55 -8.07
N LEU A 244 30.08 0.59 -7.91
CA LEU A 244 30.01 -0.66 -8.65
C LEU A 244 28.75 -1.50 -8.31
N PRO A 245 28.37 -1.71 -7.03
CA PRO A 245 27.11 -2.34 -6.69
C PRO A 245 25.88 -1.57 -7.21
N LEU A 246 25.91 -0.22 -7.17
CA LEU A 246 24.82 0.62 -7.67
C LEU A 246 24.66 0.51 -9.19
N LEU A 247 25.76 0.50 -9.95
CA LEU A 247 25.74 0.27 -11.39
C LEU A 247 25.20 -1.14 -11.72
N GLY A 248 25.58 -2.15 -10.93
CA GLY A 248 25.03 -3.50 -11.07
C GLY A 248 23.52 -3.53 -10.84
N LEU A 249 23.03 -2.87 -9.79
CA LEU A 249 21.60 -2.78 -9.52
C LEU A 249 20.86 -2.03 -10.62
N PHE A 250 21.39 -0.90 -11.06
CA PHE A 250 20.81 -0.13 -12.16
C PHE A 250 20.72 -0.98 -13.43
N SER A 251 21.81 -1.68 -13.81
CA SER A 251 21.83 -2.56 -14.97
C SER A 251 20.80 -3.69 -14.89
N LEU A 252 20.60 -4.28 -13.69
CA LEU A 252 19.56 -5.28 -13.46
C LEU A 252 18.16 -4.71 -13.74
N LEU A 253 17.84 -3.54 -13.15
CA LEU A 253 16.52 -2.92 -13.29
C LEU A 253 16.25 -2.51 -14.74
N VAL A 254 17.25 -1.93 -15.42
CA VAL A 254 17.17 -1.60 -16.85
C VAL A 254 16.98 -2.86 -17.68
N GLY A 255 17.73 -3.93 -17.42
CA GLY A 255 17.59 -5.21 -18.12
C GLY A 255 16.20 -5.82 -17.98
N ILE A 256 15.64 -5.84 -16.77
CA ILE A 256 14.27 -6.31 -16.52
C ILE A 256 13.26 -5.41 -17.26
N THR A 257 13.43 -4.08 -17.23
CA THR A 257 12.55 -3.15 -17.94
C THR A 257 12.61 -3.37 -19.45
N ALA A 258 13.79 -3.51 -20.02
CA ALA A 258 13.98 -3.80 -21.44
C ALA A 258 13.34 -5.13 -21.87
N LEU A 259 13.53 -6.18 -21.04
CA LEU A 259 12.93 -7.49 -21.28
C LEU A 259 11.40 -7.42 -21.33
N LEU A 260 10.77 -6.65 -20.42
CA LEU A 260 9.32 -6.58 -20.27
C LEU A 260 8.69 -5.50 -21.17
N SER A 261 9.43 -4.50 -21.65
CA SER A 261 8.89 -3.31 -22.35
C SER A 261 8.05 -3.66 -23.58
N GLN A 262 8.47 -4.68 -24.34
CA GLN A 262 7.82 -5.12 -25.58
C GLN A 262 6.90 -6.34 -25.37
N ARG A 263 6.81 -6.84 -24.13
CA ARG A 263 6.00 -8.05 -23.85
C ARG A 263 4.59 -7.66 -23.43
N PRO A 264 3.58 -8.41 -23.89
CA PRO A 264 2.22 -8.20 -23.43
C PRO A 264 2.11 -8.52 -21.92
N VAL A 265 1.65 -7.54 -21.15
CA VAL A 265 1.40 -7.68 -19.69
C VAL A 265 -0.03 -8.13 -19.39
N VAL A 266 -0.84 -8.33 -20.43
CA VAL A 266 -2.23 -8.82 -20.35
C VAL A 266 -2.25 -10.26 -20.86
N ARG A 267 -2.95 -11.13 -20.14
CA ARG A 267 -3.04 -12.57 -20.48
C ARG A 267 -3.93 -12.85 -21.69
N ASP A 268 -4.90 -11.97 -21.95
CA ASP A 268 -5.81 -12.09 -23.09
C ASP A 268 -5.08 -11.70 -24.39
N PRO A 269 -4.90 -12.62 -25.36
CA PRO A 269 -4.23 -12.33 -26.62
C PRO A 269 -4.95 -11.26 -27.46
N GLN A 270 -6.28 -11.12 -27.33
CA GLN A 270 -7.07 -10.13 -28.07
C GLN A 270 -6.99 -8.73 -27.47
N LYS A 271 -6.55 -8.62 -26.22
CA LYS A 271 -6.37 -7.37 -25.48
C LYS A 271 -4.92 -7.16 -25.07
N ALA A 272 -3.98 -7.81 -25.79
CA ALA A 272 -2.56 -7.77 -25.50
C ALA A 272 -2.02 -6.35 -25.69
N VAL A 273 -1.78 -5.65 -24.60
CA VAL A 273 -1.16 -4.32 -24.55
C VAL A 273 0.22 -4.48 -23.95
N SER A 274 1.25 -4.01 -24.64
CA SER A 274 2.62 -3.99 -24.12
C SER A 274 2.75 -2.97 -22.98
N MET A 275 3.80 -3.10 -22.16
CA MET A 275 4.07 -2.15 -21.09
C MET A 275 4.32 -0.73 -21.65
N SER A 276 4.99 -0.61 -22.80
CA SER A 276 5.25 0.67 -23.48
C SER A 276 3.96 1.34 -23.96
N GLU A 277 3.05 0.58 -24.59
CA GLU A 277 1.73 1.10 -25.00
C GLU A 277 0.90 1.54 -23.79
N ARG A 278 0.97 0.80 -22.68
CA ARG A 278 0.28 1.16 -21.45
C ARG A 278 0.80 2.45 -20.82
N ILE A 279 2.09 2.74 -20.94
CA ILE A 279 2.67 4.02 -20.54
C ILE A 279 2.21 5.13 -21.51
N LEU A 280 2.25 4.88 -22.81
CA LEU A 280 1.86 5.84 -23.83
C LEU A 280 0.36 6.18 -23.80
N SER A 281 -0.51 5.21 -23.49
CA SER A 281 -1.94 5.46 -23.34
C SER A 281 -2.27 6.48 -22.24
N SER A 282 -1.34 6.74 -21.33
CA SER A 282 -1.49 7.78 -20.32
C SER A 282 -1.42 9.21 -20.89
N ARG A 283 -0.94 9.40 -22.12
CA ARG A 283 -0.92 10.72 -22.78
C ARG A 283 -2.32 11.23 -23.18
N HIS A 284 -3.28 10.33 -23.35
CA HIS A 284 -4.65 10.67 -23.72
C HIS A 284 -5.52 11.07 -22.53
N ILE A 285 -4.96 11.13 -21.31
CA ILE A 285 -5.67 11.54 -20.08
C ILE A 285 -6.14 13.01 -20.11
N VAL A 286 -5.52 13.85 -20.93
CA VAL A 286 -5.69 15.32 -20.93
C VAL A 286 -6.68 15.78 -22.01
N GLN A 287 -7.26 14.89 -22.82
CA GLN A 287 -8.27 15.31 -23.78
C GLN A 287 -9.60 15.60 -23.09
N PRO A 288 -10.19 16.80 -23.31
CA PRO A 288 -11.51 17.11 -22.77
C PRO A 288 -12.51 16.06 -23.23
N TYR A 289 -13.44 15.68 -22.37
CA TYR A 289 -14.53 14.73 -22.63
C TYR A 289 -15.35 15.04 -23.91
N SER A 290 -15.31 16.28 -24.37
CA SER A 290 -16.02 16.78 -25.56
C SER A 290 -15.51 16.21 -26.90
N THR A 291 -14.35 15.55 -26.93
CA THR A 291 -13.77 14.98 -28.16
C THR A 291 -13.81 13.44 -28.23
N LEU A 292 -14.39 12.78 -27.24
CA LEU A 292 -14.74 11.36 -27.32
C LEU A 292 -16.01 11.21 -28.16
N ASP A 293 -15.86 11.53 -29.43
CA ASP A 293 -16.92 11.45 -30.43
C ASP A 293 -17.48 10.01 -30.49
N SER A 294 -18.80 9.94 -30.58
CA SER A 294 -19.59 8.74 -30.76
C SER A 294 -19.29 7.99 -32.09
N SER A 295 -18.33 8.44 -32.86
CA SER A 295 -17.91 7.89 -34.15
C SER A 295 -16.90 6.74 -34.04
N LEU A 296 -16.44 6.36 -32.85
CA LEU A 296 -15.60 5.16 -32.66
C LEU A 296 -16.41 3.87 -32.60
N THR A 297 -17.31 3.67 -33.54
CA THR A 297 -17.61 2.34 -34.05
C THR A 297 -16.40 1.93 -34.89
N ALA A 298 -15.42 1.31 -34.23
CA ALA A 298 -14.22 0.80 -34.89
C ALA A 298 -14.63 -0.08 -36.06
N ALA A 299 -14.17 0.26 -37.27
CA ALA A 299 -14.21 -0.65 -38.39
C ALA A 299 -13.35 -1.89 -38.07
N PRO A 300 -13.73 -3.10 -38.52
CA PRO A 300 -12.92 -4.30 -38.32
C PRO A 300 -11.56 -4.12 -39.01
N GLY A 301 -10.52 -3.89 -38.26
CA GLY A 301 -9.16 -3.72 -38.78
C GLY A 301 -8.35 -2.56 -38.19
N ASP A 302 -9.01 -1.56 -37.60
CA ASP A 302 -8.29 -0.52 -36.88
C ASP A 302 -7.76 -1.06 -35.55
N SER A 303 -6.46 -0.86 -35.31
CA SER A 303 -5.85 -1.09 -33.99
C SER A 303 -6.62 -0.23 -32.97
N ILE A 304 -7.55 -0.85 -32.28
CA ILE A 304 -8.34 -0.23 -31.22
C ILE A 304 -7.31 0.25 -30.20
N LEU A 305 -7.01 1.55 -30.19
CA LEU A 305 -6.43 2.21 -29.05
C LEU A 305 -7.39 1.88 -27.90
N VAL A 306 -7.05 0.87 -27.11
CA VAL A 306 -7.84 0.48 -25.93
C VAL A 306 -7.83 1.69 -25.02
N HIS A 307 -8.86 2.51 -25.17
CA HIS A 307 -9.12 3.64 -24.28
C HIS A 307 -9.11 3.08 -22.87
N ASP A 308 -8.18 3.57 -22.04
CA ASP A 308 -8.05 3.08 -20.68
C ASP A 308 -9.24 3.59 -19.86
N ASN A 309 -10.36 2.89 -19.97
CA ASN A 309 -11.59 3.16 -19.24
C ASN A 309 -11.36 3.28 -17.72
N ALA A 310 -10.24 2.76 -17.21
CA ALA A 310 -9.93 2.82 -15.77
C ALA A 310 -9.73 4.26 -15.26
N ILE A 311 -9.23 5.18 -16.09
CA ILE A 311 -9.06 6.59 -15.69
C ILE A 311 -10.39 7.32 -15.77
N ASN A 312 -11.12 7.14 -16.86
CA ASN A 312 -12.43 7.74 -17.06
C ASN A 312 -13.42 7.26 -15.98
N HIS A 313 -13.37 5.96 -15.64
CA HIS A 313 -14.18 5.40 -14.58
C HIS A 313 -13.84 6.01 -13.21
N ARG A 314 -12.56 6.25 -12.90
CA ARG A 314 -12.17 6.95 -11.66
C ARG A 314 -12.63 8.40 -11.67
N TYR A 315 -12.50 9.10 -12.79
CA TYR A 315 -12.97 10.48 -12.90
C TYR A 315 -14.47 10.57 -12.58
N PHE A 316 -15.28 9.69 -13.15
CA PHE A 316 -16.72 9.61 -12.84
C PHE A 316 -16.97 9.33 -11.36
N ILE A 317 -16.29 8.32 -10.78
CA ILE A 317 -16.38 8.01 -9.35
C ILE A 317 -16.05 9.24 -8.50
N TRP A 318 -15.01 9.99 -8.85
CA TRP A 318 -14.62 11.19 -8.11
C TRP A 318 -15.65 12.31 -8.23
N GLN A 319 -16.28 12.51 -9.41
CA GLN A 319 -17.36 13.47 -9.55
C GLN A 319 -18.55 13.11 -8.65
N VAL A 320 -18.98 11.86 -8.66
CA VAL A 320 -20.03 11.37 -7.75
C VAL A 320 -19.63 11.58 -6.29
N THR A 321 -18.38 11.25 -5.94
CA THR A 321 -17.88 11.40 -4.56
C THR A 321 -17.84 12.87 -4.14
N LEU A 322 -17.49 13.78 -5.04
CA LEU A 322 -17.53 15.22 -4.74
C LEU A 322 -18.96 15.72 -4.47
N ASP A 323 -19.95 15.20 -5.18
CA ASP A 323 -21.34 15.54 -4.90
C ASP A 323 -21.81 14.98 -3.54
N MET A 324 -21.35 13.76 -3.19
CA MET A 324 -21.53 13.20 -1.84
C MET A 324 -20.93 14.13 -0.76
N ILE A 325 -19.70 14.59 -0.96
CA ILE A 325 -19.02 15.51 -0.04
C ILE A 325 -19.74 16.85 0.06
N ARG A 326 -20.17 17.44 -1.06
CA ARG A 326 -20.90 18.71 -1.07
C ARG A 326 -22.21 18.64 -0.30
N SER A 327 -22.89 17.49 -0.32
CA SER A 327 -24.13 17.31 0.41
C SER A 327 -23.93 17.23 1.93
N HIS A 328 -22.80 16.68 2.41
CA HIS A 328 -22.51 16.50 3.84
C HIS A 328 -21.04 16.77 4.18
N PRO A 329 -20.52 18.01 4.01
CA PRO A 329 -19.09 18.30 4.06
C PRO A 329 -18.45 18.15 5.45
N PHE A 330 -19.24 18.34 6.52
CA PHE A 330 -18.71 18.39 7.90
C PHE A 330 -18.72 17.04 8.61
N ALA A 331 -19.81 16.32 8.61
CA ALA A 331 -19.98 15.04 9.31
C ALA A 331 -19.87 13.81 8.39
N GLY A 332 -19.85 14.03 7.07
CA GLY A 332 -19.90 12.95 6.08
C GLY A 332 -21.27 12.28 5.98
N LEU A 333 -21.39 11.31 5.11
CA LEU A 333 -22.62 10.56 4.83
C LEU A 333 -22.82 9.33 5.71
N GLY A 334 -21.89 9.05 6.61
CA GLY A 334 -21.93 7.90 7.48
C GLY A 334 -20.72 6.98 7.27
N TYR A 335 -20.02 6.68 8.35
CA TYR A 335 -18.86 5.79 8.32
C TYR A 335 -19.27 4.39 7.83
N GLY A 336 -18.60 3.86 6.80
CA GLY A 336 -18.93 2.58 6.17
C GLY A 336 -20.13 2.60 5.23
N SER A 337 -20.75 3.76 4.97
CA SER A 337 -21.94 3.86 4.12
C SER A 337 -21.64 4.12 2.65
N TYR A 338 -20.38 4.30 2.28
CA TYR A 338 -19.97 4.78 0.95
C TYR A 338 -20.68 4.05 -0.20
N GLN A 339 -20.62 2.71 -0.24
CA GLN A 339 -21.21 1.93 -1.33
C GLN A 339 -22.73 2.16 -1.48
N LYS A 340 -23.45 2.19 -0.35
CA LYS A 340 -24.92 2.40 -0.36
C LYS A 340 -25.27 3.81 -0.82
N ARG A 341 -24.53 4.80 -0.32
CA ARG A 341 -24.75 6.21 -0.67
C ARG A 341 -24.31 6.51 -2.09
N PHE A 342 -23.16 5.97 -2.50
CA PHE A 342 -22.63 6.12 -3.85
C PHE A 342 -23.68 5.74 -4.91
N ALA A 343 -24.40 4.64 -4.76
CA ALA A 343 -25.41 4.21 -5.73
C ALA A 343 -26.46 5.29 -6.01
N ARG A 344 -26.98 5.97 -4.97
CA ARG A 344 -27.98 7.03 -5.10
C ARG A 344 -27.44 8.27 -5.85
N PHE A 345 -26.21 8.70 -5.50
CA PHE A 345 -25.57 9.86 -6.16
C PHE A 345 -25.12 9.52 -7.58
N ARG A 346 -24.69 8.26 -7.83
CA ARG A 346 -24.37 7.76 -9.15
C ARG A 346 -25.56 7.87 -10.09
N ASP A 347 -26.72 7.39 -9.69
CA ASP A 347 -27.94 7.38 -10.53
C ASP A 347 -28.33 8.82 -10.91
N ALA A 348 -28.30 9.75 -9.96
CA ALA A 348 -28.54 11.17 -10.23
C ALA A 348 -27.47 11.76 -11.19
N LYS A 349 -26.18 11.38 -11.02
CA LYS A 349 -25.08 11.85 -11.86
C LYS A 349 -25.15 11.31 -13.28
N GLN A 350 -25.63 10.09 -13.47
CA GLN A 350 -25.81 9.48 -14.79
C GLN A 350 -26.89 10.22 -15.64
N GLU A 351 -27.87 10.84 -14.99
CA GLU A 351 -28.91 11.63 -15.67
C GLU A 351 -28.41 13.00 -16.14
N GLU A 352 -27.25 13.48 -15.67
CA GLU A 352 -26.65 14.71 -16.18
C GLU A 352 -26.30 14.57 -17.67
N GLU A 353 -26.62 15.58 -18.49
CA GLU A 353 -26.50 15.55 -19.95
C GLU A 353 -25.11 15.14 -20.42
N HIS A 354 -24.07 15.59 -19.70
CA HIS A 354 -22.66 15.23 -19.97
C HIS A 354 -22.35 13.73 -19.81
N PHE A 355 -22.98 13.04 -18.85
CA PHE A 355 -22.74 11.63 -18.58
C PHE A 355 -23.76 10.70 -19.26
N LYS A 356 -24.93 11.20 -19.57
CA LYS A 356 -26.05 10.44 -20.16
C LYS A 356 -25.70 9.81 -21.51
N THR A 357 -24.85 10.47 -22.29
CA THR A 357 -24.40 9.99 -23.61
C THR A 357 -23.27 8.99 -23.57
N LEU A 358 -22.68 8.74 -22.39
CA LEU A 358 -21.49 7.88 -22.24
C LEU A 358 -21.90 6.44 -21.88
N ASN A 359 -21.91 5.55 -22.86
CA ASN A 359 -22.32 4.14 -22.68
C ASN A 359 -21.61 3.41 -21.53
N TRP A 360 -20.34 3.73 -21.25
CA TRP A 360 -19.59 3.12 -20.17
C TRP A 360 -20.04 3.60 -18.77
N VAL A 361 -20.66 4.77 -18.65
CA VAL A 361 -21.25 5.27 -17.40
C VAL A 361 -22.49 4.46 -17.03
N ALA A 362 -23.33 4.15 -18.02
CA ALA A 362 -24.53 3.33 -17.81
C ALA A 362 -24.21 1.91 -17.29
N GLN A 363 -23.00 1.41 -17.58
CA GLN A 363 -22.53 0.11 -17.12
C GLN A 363 -21.75 0.18 -15.80
N SER A 364 -21.57 1.38 -15.22
CA SER A 364 -20.81 1.52 -13.99
C SER A 364 -21.60 0.96 -12.80
N GLU A 365 -21.07 -0.10 -12.19
CA GLU A 365 -21.64 -0.65 -10.98
C GLU A 365 -21.35 0.25 -9.76
N ALA A 366 -22.11 0.07 -8.69
CA ALA A 366 -21.83 0.74 -7.43
C ALA A 366 -20.49 0.23 -6.85
N THR A 367 -19.50 1.11 -6.82
CA THR A 367 -18.20 0.79 -6.26
C THR A 367 -18.21 0.90 -4.72
N PRO A 368 -17.54 -0.02 -4.01
CA PRO A 368 -17.42 0.08 -2.56
C PRO A 368 -16.46 1.18 -2.10
N TYR A 369 -15.63 1.74 -2.99
CA TYR A 369 -14.58 2.71 -2.62
C TYR A 369 -14.44 3.81 -3.67
N ALA A 370 -14.04 5.01 -3.22
CA ALA A 370 -13.81 6.17 -4.08
C ALA A 370 -12.59 6.04 -5.01
N HIS A 371 -11.77 5.00 -4.91
CA HIS A 371 -10.46 4.93 -5.57
C HIS A 371 -9.56 6.15 -5.32
N ASN A 372 -9.78 6.82 -4.20
CA ASN A 372 -8.99 7.91 -3.63
C ASN A 372 -9.32 7.93 -2.13
N GLU A 373 -8.34 7.60 -1.28
CA GLU A 373 -8.56 7.49 0.17
C GLU A 373 -8.99 8.82 0.79
N TYR A 374 -8.45 9.93 0.31
CA TYR A 374 -8.74 11.24 0.88
C TYR A 374 -10.20 11.65 0.62
N LEU A 375 -10.67 11.45 -0.60
CA LEU A 375 -12.08 11.67 -0.95
C LEU A 375 -13.00 10.70 -0.22
N HIS A 376 -12.58 9.43 -0.08
CA HIS A 376 -13.34 8.41 0.63
C HIS A 376 -13.55 8.78 2.10
N ILE A 377 -12.46 9.12 2.79
CA ILE A 377 -12.51 9.54 4.21
C ILE A 377 -13.39 10.78 4.35
N TRP A 378 -13.25 11.76 3.45
CA TRP A 378 -14.06 12.98 3.51
C TRP A 378 -15.55 12.68 3.28
N ALA A 379 -15.89 11.87 2.31
CA ALA A 379 -17.27 11.50 2.01
C ALA A 379 -17.95 10.76 3.18
N GLU A 380 -17.22 9.87 3.88
CA GLU A 380 -17.78 9.09 4.99
C GLU A 380 -17.75 9.81 6.34
N SER A 381 -16.63 10.48 6.67
CA SER A 381 -16.36 11.03 8.01
C SER A 381 -16.34 12.56 8.05
N GLY A 382 -16.61 13.21 6.91
CA GLY A 382 -16.55 14.65 6.78
C GLY A 382 -15.14 15.23 6.88
N ILE A 383 -15.07 16.56 6.89
CA ILE A 383 -13.79 17.29 6.93
C ILE A 383 -12.99 17.00 8.21
N LEU A 384 -13.67 16.74 9.33
CA LEU A 384 -13.01 16.43 10.60
C LEU A 384 -12.25 15.11 10.52
N GLY A 385 -12.83 14.08 9.87
CA GLY A 385 -12.16 12.81 9.65
C GLY A 385 -10.94 12.95 8.74
N LEU A 386 -11.06 13.71 7.66
CA LEU A 386 -9.94 14.00 6.76
C LEU A 386 -8.82 14.75 7.49
N LEU A 387 -9.13 15.81 8.23
CA LEU A 387 -8.13 16.57 8.98
C LEU A 387 -7.45 15.73 10.08
N GLY A 388 -8.21 14.87 10.77
CA GLY A 388 -7.67 13.92 11.74
C GLY A 388 -6.69 12.93 11.09
N PHE A 389 -7.05 12.38 9.93
CA PHE A 389 -6.18 11.50 9.16
C PHE A 389 -4.90 12.23 8.69
N LEU A 390 -5.02 13.43 8.13
CA LEU A 390 -3.87 14.24 7.69
C LEU A 390 -2.97 14.63 8.85
N ALA A 391 -3.53 14.96 10.01
CA ALA A 391 -2.77 15.23 11.23
C ALA A 391 -1.98 13.99 11.70
N LEU A 392 -2.60 12.80 11.63
CA LEU A 392 -1.92 11.54 11.93
C LEU A 392 -0.75 11.29 10.97
N VAL A 393 -0.97 11.45 9.67
CA VAL A 393 0.08 11.34 8.65
C VAL A 393 1.22 12.34 8.90
N ALA A 394 0.88 13.61 9.14
CA ALA A 394 1.88 14.65 9.44
C ALA A 394 2.72 14.29 10.68
N THR A 395 2.07 13.71 11.69
CA THR A 395 2.75 13.28 12.91
C THR A 395 3.71 12.11 12.64
N ILE A 396 3.29 11.13 11.80
CA ILE A 396 4.15 10.02 11.36
C ILE A 396 5.37 10.56 10.61
N LEU A 397 5.17 11.42 9.62
CA LEU A 397 6.25 12.02 8.82
C LEU A 397 7.23 12.81 9.71
N ARG A 398 6.70 13.61 10.64
CA ARG A 398 7.53 14.33 11.60
C ARG A 398 8.41 13.40 12.42
N GLN A 399 7.88 12.30 12.91
CA GLN A 399 8.66 11.32 13.70
C GLN A 399 9.76 10.64 12.88
N ILE A 400 9.50 10.31 11.62
CA ILE A 400 10.54 9.76 10.73
C ILE A 400 11.68 10.77 10.57
N VAL A 401 11.35 12.02 10.23
CA VAL A 401 12.36 13.08 10.00
C VAL A 401 13.20 13.33 11.25
N LEU A 402 12.57 13.42 12.43
CA LEU A 402 13.28 13.57 13.70
C LEU A 402 14.16 12.36 14.00
N GLY A 403 13.67 11.14 13.72
CA GLY A 403 14.41 9.89 13.89
C GLY A 403 15.66 9.82 13.02
N ILE A 404 15.58 10.22 11.74
CA ILE A 404 16.73 10.27 10.82
C ILE A 404 17.85 11.17 11.39
N GLY A 405 17.49 12.33 11.95
CA GLY A 405 18.46 13.24 12.56
C GLY A 405 19.16 12.67 13.79
N LYS A 406 18.41 11.98 14.65
CA LYS A 406 18.88 11.49 15.97
C LYS A 406 19.62 10.15 15.89
N ARG A 407 19.44 9.34 14.84
CA ARG A 407 19.85 7.92 14.78
C ARG A 407 20.61 7.57 13.51
N PRO A 408 21.85 8.02 13.36
CA PRO A 408 22.64 7.83 12.14
C PRO A 408 22.80 6.35 11.75
N ARG A 409 22.95 5.43 12.71
CA ARG A 409 23.09 3.98 12.44
C ARG A 409 21.82 3.33 11.89
N GLN A 410 20.68 3.96 12.02
CA GLN A 410 19.36 3.44 11.59
C GLN A 410 18.73 4.30 10.49
N ALA A 411 19.46 5.32 10.03
CA ALA A 411 18.93 6.30 9.10
C ALA A 411 18.41 5.67 7.81
N LEU A 412 19.11 4.69 7.23
CA LEU A 412 18.69 4.02 6.00
C LEU A 412 17.35 3.27 6.17
N TYR A 413 17.12 2.62 7.30
CA TYR A 413 15.83 1.97 7.59
C TYR A 413 14.70 2.99 7.75
N LEU A 414 14.99 4.16 8.34
CA LEU A 414 14.02 5.25 8.45
C LEU A 414 13.73 5.89 7.10
N TRP A 415 14.72 6.01 6.21
CA TRP A 415 14.52 6.40 4.82
C TRP A 415 13.68 5.37 4.07
N GLY A 416 13.88 4.07 4.33
CA GLY A 416 13.02 3.00 3.83
C GLY A 416 11.57 3.13 4.31
N ALA A 417 11.37 3.38 5.59
CA ALA A 417 10.05 3.61 6.17
C ALA A 417 9.37 4.86 5.58
N LEU A 418 10.11 5.97 5.39
CA LEU A 418 9.61 7.16 4.70
C LEU A 418 9.18 6.83 3.26
N GLY A 419 9.99 6.02 2.56
CA GLY A 419 9.64 5.53 1.23
C GLY A 419 8.32 4.76 1.21
N VAL A 420 8.08 3.85 2.18
CA VAL A 420 6.81 3.10 2.29
C VAL A 420 5.63 4.05 2.57
N VAL A 421 5.80 4.98 3.50
CA VAL A 421 4.75 5.97 3.80
C VAL A 421 4.42 6.79 2.55
N ALA A 422 5.43 7.25 1.81
CA ALA A 422 5.23 7.98 0.56
C ALA A 422 4.52 7.12 -0.49
N VAL A 423 4.90 5.85 -0.66
CA VAL A 423 4.20 4.90 -1.56
C VAL A 423 2.73 4.82 -1.21
N MET A 424 2.40 4.61 0.06
CA MET A 424 1.01 4.48 0.50
C MET A 424 0.22 5.76 0.24
N LEU A 425 0.77 6.93 0.58
CA LEU A 425 0.09 8.21 0.41
C LEU A 425 -0.12 8.57 -1.07
N ILE A 426 0.89 8.35 -1.92
CA ILE A 426 0.79 8.63 -3.37
C ILE A 426 -0.18 7.66 -4.03
N HIS A 427 -0.10 6.37 -3.72
CA HIS A 427 -1.02 5.40 -4.29
C HIS A 427 -2.47 5.61 -3.81
N SER A 428 -2.65 6.16 -2.61
CA SER A 428 -3.95 6.58 -2.05
C SER A 428 -4.66 7.69 -2.85
N LEU A 429 -3.95 8.43 -3.69
CA LEU A 429 -4.56 9.40 -4.61
C LEU A 429 -5.38 8.73 -5.74
N VAL A 430 -5.06 7.47 -6.08
CA VAL A 430 -5.66 6.75 -7.22
C VAL A 430 -6.16 5.35 -6.88
N SER A 431 -6.16 4.99 -5.59
CA SER A 431 -6.55 3.68 -5.07
C SER A 431 -7.02 3.79 -3.62
N TYR A 432 -7.28 2.65 -2.97
CA TYR A 432 -7.72 2.55 -1.58
C TYR A 432 -6.88 1.54 -0.78
N PRO A 433 -5.55 1.72 -0.71
CA PRO A 433 -4.64 0.73 -0.11
C PRO A 433 -4.84 0.55 1.39
N LEU A 434 -5.35 1.56 2.10
CA LEU A 434 -5.60 1.47 3.55
C LEU A 434 -6.81 0.59 3.88
N HIS A 435 -7.76 0.42 2.95
CA HIS A 435 -8.90 -0.49 3.10
C HIS A 435 -8.56 -1.95 2.76
N LEU A 436 -7.33 -2.21 2.26
CA LEU A 436 -6.90 -3.57 1.94
C LEU A 436 -6.29 -4.23 3.19
N PRO A 437 -6.75 -5.43 3.58
CA PRO A 437 -6.30 -6.10 4.80
C PRO A 437 -4.78 -6.16 4.96
N LEU A 438 -4.06 -6.67 3.97
CA LEU A 438 -2.60 -6.80 4.05
C LEU A 438 -1.89 -5.44 3.95
N ASN A 439 -2.21 -4.66 2.92
CA ASN A 439 -1.51 -3.39 2.64
C ASN A 439 -1.75 -2.36 3.75
N GLY A 440 -3.00 -2.23 4.20
CA GLY A 440 -3.36 -1.37 5.32
C GLY A 440 -2.66 -1.80 6.62
N SER A 441 -2.67 -3.10 6.95
CA SER A 441 -2.00 -3.60 8.16
C SER A 441 -0.50 -3.30 8.18
N ILE A 442 0.18 -3.42 7.02
CA ILE A 442 1.60 -3.07 6.89
C ILE A 442 1.82 -1.59 7.19
N PHE A 443 1.00 -0.70 6.60
CA PHE A 443 1.11 0.73 6.85
C PHE A 443 0.95 1.07 8.33
N TRP A 444 -0.06 0.52 8.98
CA TRP A 444 -0.37 0.83 10.39
C TRP A 444 0.67 0.25 11.35
N VAL A 445 1.15 -0.97 11.12
CA VAL A 445 2.24 -1.57 11.92
C VAL A 445 3.52 -0.76 11.78
N LEU A 446 3.91 -0.39 10.55
CA LEU A 446 5.12 0.41 10.33
C LEU A 446 4.99 1.81 10.95
N SER A 447 3.82 2.43 10.85
CA SER A 447 3.54 3.71 11.50
C SER A 447 3.71 3.61 13.03
N GLY A 448 3.18 2.56 13.64
CA GLY A 448 3.40 2.29 15.06
C GLY A 448 4.87 2.10 15.43
N ILE A 449 5.59 1.31 14.63
CA ILE A 449 7.04 1.07 14.82
C ILE A 449 7.82 2.39 14.82
N ILE A 450 7.52 3.29 13.88
CA ILE A 450 8.18 4.60 13.78
C ILE A 450 8.05 5.39 15.10
N PHE A 451 6.86 5.41 15.69
CA PHE A 451 6.62 6.08 16.96
C PHE A 451 7.28 5.39 18.15
N GLY A 452 7.21 4.07 18.21
CA GLY A 452 7.75 3.31 19.33
C GLY A 452 9.26 3.28 19.36
N TRP A 453 9.89 3.51 18.21
CA TRP A 453 11.34 3.51 18.11
C TRP A 453 12.00 4.64 18.93
N ASP A 454 11.27 5.73 19.18
CA ASP A 454 11.78 6.88 19.99
C ASP A 454 11.71 6.65 21.50
N SER A 455 10.85 5.77 21.99
CA SER A 455 10.57 5.55 23.39
C SER A 455 11.48 4.53 24.08
N GLY A 456 12.35 3.83 23.35
CA GLY A 456 13.13 2.72 23.84
C GLY A 456 14.65 2.93 23.78
N ASN A 457 15.24 3.28 24.91
CA ASN A 457 16.60 2.95 25.36
C ASN A 457 17.71 2.78 24.31
N ASP A 458 18.63 3.74 24.28
CA ASP A 458 20.04 3.56 23.88
C ASP A 458 20.79 2.48 24.69
N LYS A 459 20.10 1.71 25.52
CA LYS A 459 20.66 0.68 26.41
C LYS A 459 20.63 -0.74 25.84
N LEU A 460 20.16 -0.96 24.64
CA LEU A 460 20.34 -2.24 23.96
C LEU A 460 21.57 -2.16 23.04
N SER A 461 22.74 -2.15 23.66
CA SER A 461 23.99 -2.60 23.05
C SER A 461 23.76 -3.91 22.26
N LEU A 462 24.31 -3.92 21.08
CA LEU A 462 24.55 -4.98 20.10
C LEU A 462 24.64 -6.41 20.67
#